data_f7889d87ee6ceb4643c1b10888d4d5b3
#
_entry.id   f7889d87ee6ceb4643c1b10888d4d5b3
#
_cell.length_a   1.000
_cell.length_b   1.000
_cell.length_c   1.000
_cell.angle_alpha   90.00
_cell.angle_beta   90.00
_cell.angle_gamma   90.00
#
_symmetry.space_group_name_H-M   'P 1'
#
loop_
_entity.id
_entity.type
_entity.pdbx_description
1 polymer ?
#
loop_
_entity_poly.entity_id
_entity_poly.type
_entity_poly.pdbx_seq_one_letter_code
_entity_poly.pdbx_strand_id
1 'polypeptide(L)'
;MHTSRAVRCLALAASLMVLACSDAGTPLEPAGNTGPQLGALQTEASIASARHEELKRQLEERKAYFKQMKEANRENLKAAKAEWKAWKEDWKEQYKLEKEAWKRQHPAQKGGPEIQLLRCEPRDYIAEAAIIGPAGGSIKVGEHELVIPKGALAQEELIVAEAPTSPLVDVTFAPHGLQFLAPAQLTLSYKGCIRPTSTEFLIAYIQGNQVLELPPSVDDKADDKVDADIDHFSRYAVAW
;
A
#
# COMPACT_ATOMS: atom_id res chain seq x y z
N MET A 1 -45.90 -5.37 18.56
CA MET A 1 -46.51 -5.78 17.29
C MET A 1 -45.48 -6.44 16.44
N HIS A 2 -45.62 -7.76 16.27
CA HIS A 2 -44.74 -8.64 15.51
C HIS A 2 -44.90 -8.45 14.01
N THR A 3 -43.86 -8.53 13.23
CA THR A 3 -43.86 -9.20 11.94
C THR A 3 -42.50 -9.76 11.57
N SER A 4 -42.39 -11.05 11.74
CA SER A 4 -41.41 -11.97 11.18
C SER A 4 -41.49 -11.99 9.66
N ARG A 5 -40.38 -11.99 8.93
CA ARG A 5 -40.32 -12.40 7.53
C ARG A 5 -39.28 -13.52 7.37
N ALA A 6 -39.84 -14.67 7.05
CA ALA A 6 -39.17 -15.92 6.79
C ALA A 6 -38.36 -15.87 5.48
N VAL A 7 -37.15 -16.39 5.54
CA VAL A 7 -36.29 -16.68 4.37
C VAL A 7 -36.60 -18.10 3.91
N ARG A 8 -37.04 -18.24 2.65
CA ARG A 8 -37.28 -19.53 1.99
C ARG A 8 -35.97 -20.07 1.43
N CYS A 9 -35.54 -21.23 1.94
CA CYS A 9 -34.54 -22.07 1.30
C CYS A 9 -35.12 -22.78 0.10
N LEU A 10 -34.54 -22.62 -1.08
CA LEU A 10 -34.76 -23.47 -2.24
C LEU A 10 -33.64 -24.49 -2.34
N ALA A 11 -33.98 -25.75 -2.09
CA ALA A 11 -33.15 -26.91 -2.35
C ALA A 11 -33.28 -27.28 -3.83
N LEU A 12 -32.16 -27.42 -4.55
CA LEU A 12 -32.13 -28.02 -5.89
C LEU A 12 -31.43 -29.38 -5.81
N ALA A 13 -32.21 -30.39 -6.21
CA ALA A 13 -31.84 -31.79 -6.21
C ALA A 13 -30.78 -32.11 -7.29
N ALA A 14 -29.77 -32.89 -6.89
CA ALA A 14 -28.82 -33.52 -7.80
C ALA A 14 -29.38 -34.82 -8.35
N SER A 15 -29.47 -34.92 -9.66
CA SER A 15 -29.78 -36.19 -10.36
C SER A 15 -28.48 -36.90 -10.72
N LEU A 16 -28.26 -38.05 -10.11
CA LEU A 16 -27.24 -39.02 -10.54
C LEU A 16 -27.80 -39.79 -11.76
N MET A 17 -27.04 -39.75 -12.88
CA MET A 17 -27.17 -40.76 -13.93
C MET A 17 -25.94 -41.65 -13.92
N VAL A 18 -26.18 -42.89 -13.56
CA VAL A 18 -25.24 -44.03 -13.77
C VAL A 18 -25.48 -44.53 -15.17
N LEU A 19 -24.43 -44.62 -15.98
CA LEU A 19 -24.45 -45.35 -17.27
C LEU A 19 -23.33 -46.35 -17.27
N ALA A 20 -23.77 -47.53 -17.66
CA ALA A 20 -23.10 -48.83 -17.58
C ALA A 20 -21.92 -48.97 -18.54
N CYS A 21 -21.00 -49.83 -18.12
CA CYS A 21 -19.90 -50.41 -18.93
C CYS A 21 -20.39 -51.15 -20.15
N SER A 22 -19.75 -50.99 -21.28
CA SER A 22 -19.64 -52.03 -22.32
C SER A 22 -18.18 -52.06 -22.79
N ASP A 23 -17.63 -53.19 -22.53
CA ASP A 23 -16.34 -53.69 -22.98
C ASP A 23 -16.38 -53.93 -24.50
N ALA A 24 -15.47 -53.27 -25.23
CA ALA A 24 -15.12 -53.69 -26.57
C ALA A 24 -13.65 -53.34 -26.81
N GLY A 25 -12.83 -54.39 -26.86
CA GLY A 25 -11.40 -54.29 -27.12
C GLY A 25 -11.11 -53.66 -28.47
N THR A 26 -10.22 -52.68 -28.47
CA THR A 26 -9.57 -52.13 -29.65
C THR A 26 -8.05 -52.23 -29.47
N PRO A 27 -7.28 -52.39 -30.56
CA PRO A 27 -5.86 -52.67 -30.51
C PRO A 27 -5.02 -51.49 -30.00
N LEU A 28 -3.96 -51.83 -29.28
CA LEU A 28 -2.92 -50.88 -28.82
C LEU A 28 -2.29 -50.17 -30.03
N GLU A 29 -2.64 -48.92 -30.24
CA GLU A 29 -1.80 -48.02 -31.04
C GLU A 29 -0.61 -47.53 -30.19
N PRO A 30 0.58 -47.34 -30.79
CA PRO A 30 1.75 -46.89 -30.05
C PRO A 30 1.51 -45.47 -29.50
N ALA A 31 1.83 -45.27 -28.22
CA ALA A 31 1.76 -43.99 -27.55
C ALA A 31 2.54 -42.92 -28.34
N GLY A 32 1.83 -42.10 -29.06
CA GLY A 32 2.36 -40.90 -29.65
C GLY A 32 2.82 -39.95 -28.52
N ASN A 33 4.10 -39.61 -28.59
CA ASN A 33 4.76 -38.67 -27.71
C ASN A 33 4.09 -37.28 -27.90
N THR A 34 3.00 -37.01 -27.17
CA THR A 34 2.42 -35.68 -27.10
C THR A 34 3.26 -34.85 -26.14
N GLY A 35 4.32 -34.26 -26.68
CA GLY A 35 5.00 -33.14 -26.02
C GLY A 35 4.01 -32.04 -25.65
N PRO A 36 4.31 -31.19 -24.67
CA PRO A 36 3.39 -30.15 -24.20
C PRO A 36 2.90 -29.34 -25.40
N GLN A 37 1.58 -29.25 -25.53
CA GLN A 37 0.94 -28.62 -26.69
C GLN A 37 1.41 -27.19 -26.83
N LEU A 38 2.16 -26.89 -27.90
CA LEU A 38 2.57 -25.51 -28.25
C LEU A 38 1.38 -24.51 -28.24
N GLY A 39 0.17 -24.98 -28.46
CA GLY A 39 -1.04 -24.16 -28.42
C GLY A 39 -1.39 -23.60 -27.04
N ALA A 40 -1.09 -24.32 -25.95
CA ALA A 40 -1.36 -23.84 -24.58
C ALA A 40 -0.38 -22.72 -24.19
N LEU A 41 0.90 -22.87 -24.55
CA LEU A 41 1.92 -21.84 -24.31
C LEU A 41 1.67 -20.56 -25.13
N GLN A 42 1.16 -20.69 -26.35
CA GLN A 42 0.78 -19.55 -27.19
C GLN A 42 -0.45 -18.80 -26.63
N THR A 43 -1.40 -19.50 -26.02
CA THR A 43 -2.58 -18.87 -25.38
C THR A 43 -2.20 -18.13 -24.12
N GLU A 44 -1.34 -18.67 -23.27
CA GLU A 44 -0.86 -18.00 -22.06
C GLU A 44 -0.05 -16.73 -22.38
N ALA A 45 0.85 -16.80 -23.36
CA ALA A 45 1.61 -15.65 -23.81
C ALA A 45 0.70 -14.54 -24.42
N SER A 46 -0.35 -14.94 -25.15
CA SER A 46 -1.34 -14.02 -25.70
C SER A 46 -2.16 -13.34 -24.61
N ILE A 47 -2.58 -14.07 -23.56
CA ILE A 47 -3.29 -13.51 -22.40
C ILE A 47 -2.40 -12.55 -21.61
N ALA A 48 -1.15 -12.91 -21.37
CA ALA A 48 -0.18 -12.06 -20.69
C ALA A 48 0.08 -10.74 -21.47
N SER A 49 0.21 -10.84 -22.79
CA SER A 49 0.37 -9.67 -23.66
C SER A 49 -0.86 -8.75 -23.62
N ALA A 50 -2.08 -9.30 -23.69
CA ALA A 50 -3.31 -8.54 -23.62
C ALA A 50 -3.47 -7.83 -22.25
N ARG A 51 -3.10 -8.52 -21.15
CA ARG A 51 -3.08 -7.91 -19.82
C ARG A 51 -2.09 -6.75 -19.74
N HIS A 52 -0.89 -6.92 -20.27
CA HIS A 52 0.14 -5.89 -20.27
C HIS A 52 -0.30 -4.62 -21.03
N GLU A 53 -0.93 -4.78 -22.18
CA GLU A 53 -1.47 -3.63 -22.96
C GLU A 53 -2.62 -2.93 -22.21
N GLU A 54 -3.49 -3.68 -21.54
CA GLU A 54 -4.54 -3.11 -20.69
C GLU A 54 -3.96 -2.33 -19.51
N LEU A 55 -2.92 -2.86 -18.83
CA LEU A 55 -2.24 -2.14 -17.76
C LEU A 55 -1.57 -0.85 -18.26
N LYS A 56 -0.98 -0.86 -19.44
CA LYS A 56 -0.42 0.35 -20.06
C LYS A 56 -1.50 1.42 -20.30
N ARG A 57 -2.66 1.03 -20.80
CA ARG A 57 -3.78 1.95 -21.01
C ARG A 57 -4.22 2.58 -19.69
N GLN A 58 -4.40 1.77 -18.64
CA GLN A 58 -4.75 2.24 -17.30
C GLN A 58 -3.67 3.15 -16.70
N LEU A 59 -2.40 2.86 -16.96
CA LEU A 59 -1.28 3.70 -16.52
C LEU A 59 -1.37 5.12 -17.13
N GLU A 60 -1.62 5.23 -18.43
CA GLU A 60 -1.75 6.54 -19.09
C GLU A 60 -2.99 7.30 -18.58
N GLU A 61 -4.11 6.64 -18.37
CA GLU A 61 -5.29 7.24 -17.77
C GLU A 61 -5.00 7.77 -16.34
N ARG A 62 -4.26 7.01 -15.53
CA ARG A 62 -3.85 7.43 -14.18
C ARG A 62 -2.92 8.63 -14.19
N LYS A 63 -1.94 8.67 -15.09
CA LYS A 63 -1.05 9.83 -15.24
C LYS A 63 -1.82 11.09 -15.62
N ALA A 64 -2.77 11.00 -16.53
CA ALA A 64 -3.63 12.12 -16.90
C ALA A 64 -4.47 12.61 -15.72
N TYR A 65 -5.07 11.69 -14.97
CA TYR A 65 -5.81 12.00 -13.73
C TYR A 65 -4.93 12.71 -12.69
N PHE A 66 -3.71 12.23 -12.43
CA PHE A 66 -2.80 12.86 -11.47
C PHE A 66 -2.42 14.28 -11.87
N LYS A 67 -2.24 14.54 -13.15
CA LYS A 67 -2.01 15.90 -13.65
C LYS A 67 -3.16 16.84 -13.30
N GLN A 68 -4.41 16.41 -13.50
CA GLN A 68 -5.60 17.18 -13.13
C GLN A 68 -5.68 17.38 -11.61
N MET A 69 -5.44 16.33 -10.82
CA MET A 69 -5.47 16.42 -9.36
C MET A 69 -4.41 17.37 -8.81
N LYS A 70 -3.22 17.38 -9.38
CA LYS A 70 -2.16 18.33 -9.00
C LYS A 70 -2.57 19.77 -9.23
N GLU A 71 -3.21 20.07 -10.35
CA GLU A 71 -3.70 21.41 -10.66
C GLU A 71 -4.82 21.83 -9.69
N ALA A 72 -5.77 20.93 -9.42
CA ALA A 72 -6.89 21.18 -8.50
C ALA A 72 -6.43 21.40 -7.03
N ASN A 73 -5.34 20.75 -6.61
CA ASN A 73 -4.84 20.86 -5.25
C ASN A 73 -3.94 22.08 -4.98
N ARG A 74 -3.58 22.87 -5.99
CA ARG A 74 -2.70 24.03 -5.78
C ARG A 74 -3.29 25.09 -4.84
N GLU A 75 -4.60 25.30 -4.87
CA GLU A 75 -5.28 26.26 -3.95
C GLU A 75 -5.41 25.67 -2.54
N ASN A 76 -5.71 24.37 -2.44
CA ASN A 76 -5.80 23.67 -1.16
C ASN A 76 -4.47 23.71 -0.41
N LEU A 77 -3.34 23.66 -1.10
CA LEU A 77 -2.01 23.75 -0.49
C LEU A 77 -1.80 25.08 0.25
N LYS A 78 -2.28 26.21 -0.30
CA LYS A 78 -2.13 27.50 0.36
C LYS A 78 -2.90 27.55 1.69
N ALA A 79 -4.13 27.03 1.69
CA ALA A 79 -4.95 26.93 2.89
C ALA A 79 -4.30 25.98 3.91
N ALA A 80 -3.87 24.80 3.49
CA ALA A 80 -3.19 23.83 4.34
C ALA A 80 -1.89 24.37 4.98
N LYS A 81 -1.11 25.16 4.23
CA LYS A 81 0.08 25.82 4.76
C LYS A 81 -0.25 26.91 5.81
N ALA A 82 -1.36 27.62 5.65
CA ALA A 82 -1.78 28.60 6.64
C ALA A 82 -2.25 27.91 7.94
N GLU A 83 -3.03 26.85 7.83
CA GLU A 83 -3.45 26.01 8.96
C GLU A 83 -2.25 25.37 9.66
N TRP A 84 -1.29 24.87 8.91
CA TRP A 84 -0.03 24.32 9.43
C TRP A 84 0.73 25.36 10.29
N LYS A 85 0.85 26.59 9.83
CA LYS A 85 1.54 27.63 10.59
C LYS A 85 0.88 27.90 11.94
N ALA A 86 -0.45 27.98 11.96
CA ALA A 86 -1.21 28.19 13.21
C ALA A 86 -1.06 26.98 14.15
N TRP A 87 -1.24 25.77 13.62
CA TRP A 87 -1.08 24.53 14.38
C TRP A 87 0.35 24.37 14.95
N LYS A 88 1.38 24.74 14.18
CA LYS A 88 2.78 24.61 14.57
C LYS A 88 3.13 25.40 15.84
N GLU A 89 2.61 26.59 15.98
CA GLU A 89 2.87 27.43 17.18
C GLU A 89 2.16 26.84 18.40
N ASP A 90 0.89 26.44 18.26
CA ASP A 90 0.13 25.80 19.32
C ASP A 90 0.75 24.46 19.76
N TRP A 91 1.13 23.60 18.79
CA TRP A 91 1.78 22.32 19.05
C TRP A 91 3.08 22.45 19.83
N LYS A 92 3.92 23.44 19.52
CA LYS A 92 5.18 23.66 20.24
C LYS A 92 4.96 23.93 21.73
N GLU A 93 3.95 24.72 22.06
CA GLU A 93 3.63 24.98 23.45
C GLU A 93 3.07 23.75 24.15
N GLN A 94 2.10 23.09 23.54
CA GLN A 94 1.48 21.88 24.09
C GLN A 94 2.50 20.76 24.29
N TYR A 95 3.32 20.47 23.28
CA TYR A 95 4.37 19.46 23.38
C TYR A 95 5.36 19.73 24.50
N LYS A 96 5.74 20.99 24.71
CA LYS A 96 6.62 21.38 25.81
C LYS A 96 5.97 21.09 27.17
N LEU A 97 4.72 21.42 27.32
CA LEU A 97 3.96 21.20 28.56
C LEU A 97 3.77 19.70 28.84
N GLU A 98 3.38 18.93 27.83
CA GLU A 98 3.19 17.48 27.95
C GLU A 98 4.49 16.76 28.30
N LYS A 99 5.59 17.12 27.62
CA LYS A 99 6.91 16.56 27.89
C LYS A 99 7.36 16.84 29.33
N GLU A 100 7.14 18.03 29.85
CA GLU A 100 7.48 18.37 31.22
C GLU A 100 6.55 17.68 32.23
N ALA A 101 5.28 17.52 31.92
CA ALA A 101 4.32 16.77 32.73
C ALA A 101 4.68 15.29 32.79
N TRP A 102 4.98 14.70 31.61
CA TRP A 102 5.39 13.30 31.50
C TRP A 102 6.68 12.98 32.26
N LYS A 103 7.72 13.83 32.15
CA LYS A 103 8.96 13.71 32.92
C LYS A 103 8.73 13.74 34.44
N ARG A 104 7.75 14.52 34.92
CA ARG A 104 7.39 14.56 36.33
C ARG A 104 6.75 13.27 36.82
N GLN A 105 5.97 12.62 35.96
CA GLN A 105 5.25 11.38 36.28
C GLN A 105 6.12 10.12 36.09
N HIS A 106 7.13 10.18 35.19
CA HIS A 106 7.95 9.04 34.78
C HIS A 106 9.45 9.35 34.88
N PRO A 107 9.99 9.63 36.07
CA PRO A 107 11.38 10.08 36.22
C PRO A 107 12.44 9.05 35.80
N ALA A 108 12.08 7.76 35.69
CA ALA A 108 12.97 6.66 35.33
C ALA A 108 12.77 6.13 33.90
N GLN A 109 11.77 6.61 33.17
CA GLN A 109 11.48 6.12 31.82
C GLN A 109 12.02 7.09 30.76
N LYS A 110 12.83 6.56 29.85
CA LYS A 110 13.22 7.25 28.61
C LYS A 110 12.18 6.91 27.55
N GLY A 111 11.26 7.78 27.29
CA GLY A 111 10.24 7.63 26.28
C GLY A 111 9.17 8.71 26.43
N GLY A 112 8.52 9.06 25.36
CA GLY A 112 7.38 9.98 25.35
C GLY A 112 6.08 9.26 25.62
N PRO A 113 4.99 10.01 25.76
CA PRO A 113 3.64 9.45 25.75
C PRO A 113 3.36 8.81 24.39
N GLU A 114 2.30 8.09 24.33
CA GLU A 114 1.62 7.47 23.19
C GLU A 114 2.17 7.77 21.78
N ILE A 115 2.22 6.77 20.92
CA ILE A 115 2.69 6.90 19.53
C ILE A 115 1.90 7.97 18.79
N GLN A 116 2.62 8.94 18.25
CA GLN A 116 2.04 10.07 17.51
C GLN A 116 2.50 10.06 16.06
N LEU A 117 1.59 10.47 15.16
CA LEU A 117 1.93 10.65 13.75
C LEU A 117 2.73 11.95 13.55
N LEU A 118 3.82 11.85 12.80
CA LEU A 118 4.69 13.00 12.53
C LEU A 118 3.98 14.01 11.63
N ARG A 119 4.01 15.27 12.05
CA ARG A 119 3.44 16.38 11.29
C ARG A 119 4.52 17.30 10.76
N CYS A 120 4.37 17.68 9.50
CA CYS A 120 5.29 18.54 8.78
C CYS A 120 4.53 19.64 8.03
N GLU A 121 5.27 20.60 7.49
CA GLU A 121 4.64 21.56 6.57
C GLU A 121 4.01 20.80 5.40
N PRO A 122 2.71 21.07 5.08
CA PRO A 122 2.04 20.42 3.97
C PRO A 122 2.79 20.62 2.65
N ARG A 123 2.94 19.53 1.89
CA ARG A 123 3.58 19.49 0.58
C ARG A 123 2.54 19.44 -0.53
N ASP A 124 2.98 19.67 -1.77
CA ASP A 124 2.14 19.45 -2.94
C ASP A 124 1.69 17.99 -3.02
N TYR A 125 0.47 17.78 -3.55
CA TYR A 125 0.03 16.45 -3.94
C TYR A 125 0.96 15.89 -5.02
N ILE A 126 1.47 14.69 -4.77
CA ILE A 126 2.28 13.93 -5.73
C ILE A 126 1.69 12.54 -5.83
N ALA A 127 1.58 12.03 -7.04
CA ALA A 127 1.19 10.66 -7.30
C ALA A 127 1.98 10.11 -8.48
N GLU A 128 2.31 8.84 -8.40
CA GLU A 128 3.02 8.10 -9.43
C GLU A 128 2.34 6.74 -9.65
N ALA A 129 2.50 6.21 -10.85
CA ALA A 129 2.02 4.89 -11.19
C ALA A 129 3.06 4.14 -12.02
N ALA A 130 3.21 2.85 -11.74
CA ALA A 130 4.14 1.98 -12.44
C ALA A 130 3.54 0.57 -12.60
N ILE A 131 3.89 -0.11 -13.68
CA ILE A 131 3.62 -1.54 -13.84
C ILE A 131 4.83 -2.28 -13.30
N ILE A 132 4.63 -3.06 -12.22
CA ILE A 132 5.67 -3.86 -11.58
C ILE A 132 5.20 -5.30 -11.53
N GLY A 133 6.09 -6.25 -11.81
CA GLY A 133 5.76 -7.66 -11.88
C GLY A 133 6.76 -8.55 -11.14
N PRO A 134 6.83 -9.85 -11.47
CA PRO A 134 7.69 -10.81 -10.78
C PRO A 134 9.18 -10.51 -10.82
N ALA A 135 9.62 -9.66 -11.76
CA ALA A 135 11.01 -9.21 -11.82
C ALA A 135 11.38 -8.24 -10.68
N GLY A 136 10.38 -7.71 -9.95
CA GLY A 136 10.54 -6.63 -9.00
C GLY A 136 10.65 -5.28 -9.67
N GLY A 137 10.90 -4.24 -8.87
CA GLY A 137 11.03 -2.86 -9.33
C GLY A 137 10.94 -1.88 -8.19
N SER A 138 10.91 -0.59 -8.51
CA SER A 138 10.66 0.46 -7.51
C SER A 138 9.70 1.52 -8.03
N ILE A 139 9.04 2.20 -7.09
CA ILE A 139 8.21 3.36 -7.38
C ILE A 139 8.59 4.47 -6.39
N LYS A 140 8.79 5.69 -6.93
CA LYS A 140 9.09 6.88 -6.14
C LYS A 140 7.94 7.86 -6.21
N VAL A 141 7.52 8.35 -5.07
CA VAL A 141 6.51 9.40 -4.96
C VAL A 141 7.08 10.55 -4.11
N GLY A 142 7.50 11.61 -4.79
CA GLY A 142 8.28 12.67 -4.17
C GLY A 142 9.63 12.17 -3.64
N GLU A 143 9.86 12.33 -2.34
CA GLU A 143 11.08 11.85 -1.66
C GLU A 143 10.91 10.47 -1.01
N HIS A 144 9.73 9.84 -1.17
CA HIS A 144 9.44 8.50 -0.67
C HIS A 144 9.71 7.45 -1.73
N GLU A 145 10.10 6.25 -1.32
CA GLU A 145 10.41 5.16 -2.24
C GLU A 145 9.87 3.82 -1.70
N LEU A 146 9.32 3.02 -2.60
CA LEU A 146 9.00 1.63 -2.35
C LEU A 146 9.81 0.77 -3.31
N VAL A 147 10.57 -0.16 -2.78
CA VAL A 147 11.34 -1.16 -3.54
C VAL A 147 10.70 -2.52 -3.35
N ILE A 148 10.23 -3.10 -4.45
CA ILE A 148 9.60 -4.41 -4.49
C ILE A 148 10.62 -5.41 -5.01
N PRO A 149 11.06 -6.38 -4.20
CA PRO A 149 12.09 -7.32 -4.61
C PRO A 149 11.56 -8.32 -5.66
N LYS A 150 12.49 -8.94 -6.38
CA LYS A 150 12.16 -10.01 -7.31
C LYS A 150 11.41 -11.14 -6.60
N GLY A 151 10.31 -11.58 -7.19
CA GLY A 151 9.47 -12.65 -6.65
C GLY A 151 8.45 -12.20 -5.60
N ALA A 152 8.42 -10.93 -5.22
CA ALA A 152 7.41 -10.41 -4.29
C ALA A 152 6.01 -10.31 -4.91
N LEU A 153 5.91 -10.23 -6.23
CA LEU A 153 4.64 -10.23 -6.95
C LEU A 153 4.54 -11.49 -7.83
N ALA A 154 3.37 -12.11 -7.84
CA ALA A 154 3.09 -13.30 -8.66
C ALA A 154 2.91 -12.95 -10.15
N GLN A 155 2.46 -11.73 -10.45
CA GLN A 155 2.13 -11.25 -11.79
C GLN A 155 2.36 -9.74 -11.89
N GLU A 156 2.24 -9.17 -13.09
CA GLU A 156 2.28 -7.73 -13.28
C GLU A 156 1.05 -7.06 -12.67
N GLU A 157 1.30 -6.00 -11.91
CA GLU A 157 0.29 -5.16 -11.28
C GLU A 157 0.54 -3.70 -11.61
N LEU A 158 -0.53 -2.94 -11.82
CA LEU A 158 -0.48 -1.48 -11.87
C LEU A 158 -0.45 -0.95 -10.44
N ILE A 159 0.73 -0.53 -10.02
CA ILE A 159 0.94 0.04 -8.69
C ILE A 159 0.80 1.55 -8.76
N VAL A 160 0.03 2.09 -7.84
CA VAL A 160 -0.16 3.53 -7.64
C VAL A 160 0.36 3.90 -6.27
N ALA A 161 1.16 4.96 -6.20
CA ALA A 161 1.64 5.56 -4.96
C ALA A 161 1.20 7.03 -4.91
N GLU A 162 0.58 7.45 -3.81
CA GLU A 162 0.06 8.81 -3.64
C GLU A 162 0.56 9.39 -2.31
N ALA A 163 1.19 10.57 -2.36
CA ALA A 163 1.49 11.41 -1.22
C ALA A 163 0.50 12.59 -1.22
N PRO A 164 -0.49 12.62 -0.33
CA PRO A 164 -1.52 13.64 -0.33
C PRO A 164 -1.00 14.99 0.15
N THR A 165 -1.71 16.08 -0.19
CA THR A 165 -1.51 17.37 0.46
C THR A 165 -2.04 17.29 1.89
N SER A 166 -1.16 16.98 2.82
CA SER A 166 -1.45 16.67 4.22
C SER A 166 -0.36 17.24 5.11
N PRO A 167 -0.66 17.57 6.36
CA PRO A 167 0.38 17.83 7.34
C PRO A 167 1.06 16.57 7.86
N LEU A 168 0.59 15.38 7.50
CA LEU A 168 1.26 14.12 7.84
C LEU A 168 2.31 13.76 6.78
N VAL A 169 3.33 13.04 7.21
CA VAL A 169 4.26 12.38 6.30
C VAL A 169 3.68 11.00 6.02
N ASP A 170 2.90 10.90 4.97
CA ASP A 170 2.19 9.66 4.64
C ASP A 170 2.14 9.38 3.14
N VAL A 171 2.06 8.11 2.82
CA VAL A 171 1.92 7.58 1.45
C VAL A 171 0.87 6.49 1.43
N THR A 172 0.03 6.51 0.41
CA THR A 172 -0.97 5.48 0.15
C THR A 172 -0.58 4.69 -1.09
N PHE A 173 -0.67 3.36 -1.00
CA PHE A 173 -0.42 2.46 -2.13
C PHE A 173 -1.70 1.75 -2.55
N ALA A 174 -1.87 1.56 -3.86
CA ALA A 174 -2.94 0.77 -4.45
C ALA A 174 -2.37 -0.23 -5.47
N PRO A 175 -3.06 -1.38 -5.67
CA PRO A 175 -4.37 -1.76 -5.12
C PRO A 175 -4.31 -2.09 -3.63
N HIS A 176 -5.26 -1.56 -2.85
CA HIS A 176 -5.31 -1.83 -1.41
C HIS A 176 -5.47 -3.32 -1.11
N GLY A 177 -4.73 -3.78 -0.10
CA GLY A 177 -4.79 -5.17 0.34
C GLY A 177 -4.00 -6.15 -0.52
N LEU A 178 -3.25 -5.69 -1.53
CA LEU A 178 -2.30 -6.53 -2.25
C LEU A 178 -1.25 -7.05 -1.26
N GLN A 179 -1.13 -8.36 -1.16
CA GLN A 179 -0.14 -9.02 -0.31
C GLN A 179 1.11 -9.34 -1.11
N PHE A 180 2.27 -9.15 -0.51
CA PHE A 180 3.53 -9.55 -1.09
C PHE A 180 3.88 -11.00 -0.74
N LEU A 181 4.51 -11.70 -1.67
CA LEU A 181 5.10 -13.04 -1.42
C LEU A 181 6.45 -12.96 -0.68
N ALA A 182 7.10 -11.80 -0.74
CA ALA A 182 8.28 -11.44 0.03
C ALA A 182 8.18 -9.94 0.38
N PRO A 183 8.61 -9.52 1.57
CA PRO A 183 8.45 -8.14 2.02
C PRO A 183 9.04 -7.13 1.04
N ALA A 184 8.36 -6.00 0.87
CA ALA A 184 8.85 -4.85 0.11
C ALA A 184 9.43 -3.82 1.07
N GLN A 185 10.50 -3.14 0.68
CA GLN A 185 11.13 -2.11 1.49
C GLN A 185 10.50 -0.76 1.20
N LEU A 186 9.93 -0.15 2.22
CA LEU A 186 9.38 1.20 2.19
C LEU A 186 10.31 2.17 2.88
N THR A 187 10.66 3.25 2.18
CA THR A 187 11.43 4.39 2.69
C THR A 187 10.54 5.63 2.72
N LEU A 188 10.33 6.22 3.89
CA LEU A 188 9.64 7.50 4.06
C LEU A 188 10.62 8.60 4.45
N SER A 189 10.66 9.69 3.68
CA SER A 189 11.48 10.87 3.99
C SER A 189 10.69 11.86 4.85
N TYR A 190 11.27 12.25 5.97
CA TYR A 190 10.74 13.30 6.85
C TYR A 190 11.59 14.59 6.80
N LYS A 191 12.31 14.78 5.71
CA LYS A 191 13.16 15.95 5.51
C LYS A 191 12.38 17.25 5.68
N GLY A 192 12.95 18.18 6.44
CA GLY A 192 12.32 19.47 6.72
C GLY A 192 11.18 19.44 7.74
N CYS A 193 10.93 18.30 8.38
CA CYS A 193 9.98 18.19 9.48
C CYS A 193 10.57 18.66 10.80
N ILE A 194 9.70 19.03 11.74
CA ILE A 194 10.14 19.38 13.09
C ILE A 194 10.34 18.08 13.87
N ARG A 195 11.57 17.83 14.28
CA ARG A 195 11.91 16.67 15.10
C ARG A 195 11.82 16.99 16.58
N PRO A 196 11.11 16.19 17.37
CA PRO A 196 11.33 16.18 18.81
C PRO A 196 12.75 15.68 19.11
N THR A 197 13.46 16.36 19.98
CA THR A 197 14.83 15.99 20.37
C THR A 197 14.83 14.60 21.01
N SER A 198 15.72 13.72 20.60
CA SER A 198 15.89 12.33 21.09
C SER A 198 14.82 11.30 20.74
N THR A 199 13.98 11.56 19.75
CA THR A 199 12.96 10.63 19.30
C THR A 199 13.48 9.80 18.13
N GLU A 200 13.13 8.52 18.10
CA GLU A 200 13.29 7.65 16.93
C GLU A 200 11.98 7.61 16.17
N PHE A 201 12.07 7.71 14.86
CA PHE A 201 10.92 7.61 13.99
C PHE A 201 10.69 6.17 13.55
N LEU A 202 9.42 5.86 13.33
CA LEU A 202 8.92 4.55 12.91
C LEU A 202 8.03 4.74 11.69
N ILE A 203 7.83 3.69 10.92
CA ILE A 203 6.75 3.60 9.95
C ILE A 203 5.54 2.97 10.64
N ALA A 204 4.38 3.56 10.46
CA ALA A 204 3.11 3.06 10.97
C ALA A 204 2.16 2.76 9.80
N TYR A 205 1.52 1.58 9.80
CA TYR A 205 0.33 1.34 9.01
C TYR A 205 -0.84 2.05 9.68
N ILE A 206 -1.57 2.89 8.93
CA ILE A 206 -2.63 3.71 9.48
C ILE A 206 -3.95 3.56 8.71
N GLN A 207 -5.06 3.71 9.45
CA GLN A 207 -6.40 3.89 8.90
C GLN A 207 -7.00 5.18 9.47
N GLY A 208 -7.24 6.15 8.60
CA GLY A 208 -7.50 7.51 9.07
C GLY A 208 -6.28 8.08 9.82
N ASN A 209 -6.45 8.37 11.10
CA ASN A 209 -5.38 8.78 12.01
C ASN A 209 -5.05 7.71 13.08
N GLN A 210 -5.64 6.53 12.97
CA GLN A 210 -5.41 5.43 13.89
C GLN A 210 -4.24 4.59 13.39
N VAL A 211 -3.26 4.34 14.28
CA VAL A 211 -2.17 3.39 14.05
C VAL A 211 -2.71 1.99 14.27
N LEU A 212 -2.55 1.12 13.27
CA LEU A 212 -2.98 -0.28 13.32
C LEU A 212 -1.81 -1.23 13.54
N GLU A 213 -0.65 -0.92 12.93
CA GLU A 213 0.54 -1.75 13.00
C GLU A 213 1.80 -0.88 12.94
N LEU A 214 2.88 -1.38 13.56
CA LEU A 214 4.20 -0.77 13.56
C LEU A 214 5.20 -1.81 13.03
N PRO A 215 5.43 -1.87 11.72
CA PRO A 215 6.47 -2.73 11.17
C PRO A 215 7.84 -2.32 11.74
N PRO A 216 8.74 -3.29 11.97
CA PRO A 216 10.10 -2.99 12.42
C PRO A 216 10.75 -1.96 11.50
N SER A 217 11.18 -0.85 12.10
CA SER A 217 11.65 0.32 11.35
C SER A 217 13.07 0.71 11.76
N VAL A 218 13.81 1.31 10.84
CA VAL A 218 15.14 1.87 11.07
C VAL A 218 15.12 3.36 10.72
N ASP A 219 15.40 4.21 11.70
CA ASP A 219 15.46 5.66 11.53
C ASP A 219 16.88 6.09 11.13
N ASP A 220 17.07 6.42 9.86
CA ASP A 220 18.29 7.06 9.35
C ASP A 220 18.23 8.58 9.55
N LYS A 221 18.74 8.99 10.71
CA LYS A 221 18.77 10.41 11.11
C LYS A 221 19.71 11.27 10.28
N ALA A 222 20.64 10.67 9.54
CA ALA A 222 21.58 11.39 8.70
C ALA A 222 20.92 11.86 7.40
N ASP A 223 20.07 11.01 6.84
CA ASP A 223 19.37 11.28 5.59
C ASP A 223 17.91 11.75 5.77
N ASP A 224 17.46 11.93 7.02
CA ASP A 224 16.05 12.24 7.36
C ASP A 224 15.06 11.25 6.75
N LYS A 225 15.33 9.95 6.91
CA LYS A 225 14.51 8.86 6.37
C LYS A 225 14.24 7.80 7.42
N VAL A 226 13.14 7.11 7.23
CA VAL A 226 12.84 5.89 7.99
C VAL A 226 12.47 4.78 7.01
N ASP A 227 13.06 3.61 7.23
CA ASP A 227 12.89 2.41 6.42
C ASP A 227 12.13 1.35 7.20
N ALA A 228 11.27 0.58 6.52
CA ALA A 228 10.65 -0.61 7.06
C ALA A 228 10.33 -1.62 5.95
N ASP A 229 10.31 -2.89 6.31
CA ASP A 229 9.77 -3.95 5.47
C ASP A 229 8.25 -4.02 5.66
N ILE A 230 7.51 -4.05 4.55
CA ILE A 230 6.04 -4.13 4.54
C ILE A 230 5.57 -5.34 3.73
N ASP A 231 4.49 -5.98 4.21
CA ASP A 231 3.96 -7.22 3.61
C ASP A 231 2.74 -6.99 2.72
N HIS A 232 2.16 -5.78 2.73
CA HIS A 232 0.95 -5.48 1.96
C HIS A 232 0.86 -4.00 1.56
N PHE A 233 0.02 -3.71 0.58
CA PHE A 233 -0.32 -2.33 0.23
C PHE A 233 -1.39 -1.74 1.15
N SER A 234 -1.08 -0.56 1.66
CA SER A 234 -1.96 0.23 2.50
C SER A 234 -1.55 1.69 2.55
N ARG A 235 -1.97 2.41 3.57
CA ARG A 235 -1.50 3.74 3.90
C ARG A 235 -0.51 3.68 5.05
N TYR A 236 0.67 4.21 4.82
CA TYR A 236 1.76 4.25 5.79
C TYR A 236 2.14 5.69 6.11
N ALA A 237 2.47 5.95 7.35
CA ALA A 237 2.92 7.26 7.81
C ALA A 237 4.12 7.16 8.74
N VAL A 238 4.86 8.26 8.88
CA VAL A 238 5.90 8.36 9.91
C VAL A 238 5.25 8.65 11.26
N ALA A 239 5.69 7.90 12.28
CA ALA A 239 5.25 8.01 13.67
C ALA A 239 6.47 8.11 14.62
N TRP A 240 6.24 8.42 15.89
CA TRP A 240 7.26 8.53 16.95
C TRP A 240 6.66 8.34 18.34
#